data_70c50095a54dfe9a357a8f5d68157810
#
_entry.id   70c50095a54dfe9a357a8f5d68157810
#
_cell.length_a   1.000
_cell.length_b   1.000
_cell.length_c   1.000
_cell.angle_alpha   90.00
_cell.angle_beta   90.00
_cell.angle_gamma   90.00
#
_symmetry.space_group_name_H-M   'P 1'
#
loop_
_entity.id
_entity.type
_entity.pdbx_description
1 polymer ?
#
loop_
_entity_poly.entity_id
_entity_poly.type
_entity_poly.pdbx_seq_one_letter_code
_entity_poly.pdbx_strand_id
1 'polypeptide(L)'
;MNKDNMCSQCGETFKVLHSCTSNITKEYCPHHRTYSCLCSYPKLGVDKLPESHWEPAQQKQEPGTKFDAGKPPMELLSTEALVQISRVLEFGKKKYDAHNWRKGMSWSRLIGAALRHLTAYKDGEDLDPETGLSHLAHLGCCTMFLLEFIKTHPDFDDRYKVEINNESK
;
A
#
# COMPACT_ATOMS: atom_id res chain seq x y z
N MET A 1 -19.81 17.23 47.89
CA MET A 1 -18.82 16.89 46.85
C MET A 1 -17.62 16.33 47.58
N ASN A 2 -17.37 15.04 47.48
CA ASN A 2 -16.32 14.37 48.22
C ASN A 2 -14.96 14.75 47.62
N LYS A 3 -14.09 15.38 48.42
CA LYS A 3 -12.74 15.80 48.00
C LYS A 3 -11.81 14.64 47.64
N ASP A 4 -12.25 13.41 47.90
CA ASP A 4 -11.46 12.18 47.78
C ASP A 4 -11.38 11.63 46.35
N ASN A 5 -12.03 12.27 45.38
CA ASN A 5 -12.07 11.84 43.97
C ASN A 5 -11.42 12.85 43.01
N MET A 6 -10.49 13.65 43.50
CA MET A 6 -9.80 14.65 42.68
C MET A 6 -8.32 14.30 42.53
N CYS A 7 -7.78 14.41 41.35
CA CYS A 7 -6.34 14.29 41.11
C CYS A 7 -5.61 15.47 41.80
N SER A 8 -4.66 15.18 42.69
CA SER A 8 -3.90 16.20 43.43
C SER A 8 -3.01 17.10 42.57
N GLN A 9 -2.76 16.72 41.31
CA GLN A 9 -1.90 17.47 40.39
C GLN A 9 -2.65 18.27 39.31
N CYS A 10 -3.80 17.77 38.82
CA CYS A 10 -4.55 18.47 37.76
C CYS A 10 -5.92 18.97 38.23
N GLY A 11 -6.38 18.62 39.47
CA GLY A 11 -7.64 19.08 40.02
C GLY A 11 -8.90 18.46 39.39
N GLU A 12 -8.78 17.52 38.47
CA GLU A 12 -9.90 16.88 37.78
C GLU A 12 -10.49 15.72 38.56
N THR A 13 -11.81 15.55 38.43
CA THR A 13 -12.54 14.47 39.13
C THR A 13 -12.50 13.18 38.29
N PHE A 14 -12.41 12.02 38.95
CA PHE A 14 -12.26 10.69 38.33
C PHE A 14 -13.46 10.20 37.49
N LYS A 15 -14.42 11.06 37.17
CA LYS A 15 -15.61 10.66 36.39
C LYS A 15 -15.44 10.71 34.87
N VAL A 16 -14.38 11.29 34.34
CA VAL A 16 -14.15 11.44 32.90
C VAL A 16 -12.71 11.01 32.60
N LEU A 17 -12.53 10.26 31.53
CA LEU A 17 -11.22 9.95 30.95
C LEU A 17 -10.57 11.27 30.51
N HIS A 18 -9.61 11.78 31.26
CA HIS A 18 -8.82 12.95 30.88
C HIS A 18 -7.34 12.59 30.79
N SER A 19 -6.63 13.21 29.89
CA SER A 19 -5.19 13.08 29.78
C SER A 19 -4.52 14.04 30.76
N CYS A 20 -3.86 13.52 31.81
CA CYS A 20 -3.02 14.33 32.69
C CYS A 20 -1.71 14.65 31.97
N THR A 21 -1.45 15.94 31.70
CA THR A 21 -0.27 16.41 30.91
C THR A 21 0.95 16.75 31.77
N SER A 22 0.95 16.47 33.07
CA SER A 22 2.08 16.80 33.96
C SER A 22 3.10 15.67 34.06
N ASN A 23 4.28 15.96 33.59
CA ASN A 23 5.58 15.27 33.69
C ASN A 23 5.63 13.73 33.90
N ILE A 24 6.20 13.14 32.88
CA ILE A 24 6.31 11.73 32.55
C ILE A 24 7.32 11.02 33.46
N THR A 25 6.87 10.23 34.40
CA THR A 25 7.54 8.99 34.77
C THR A 25 6.73 7.83 34.22
N LYS A 26 7.42 6.86 33.55
CA LYS A 26 6.79 5.76 32.81
C LYS A 26 6.17 4.69 33.75
N GLU A 27 5.39 5.10 34.74
CA GLU A 27 4.70 4.16 35.61
C GLU A 27 3.23 4.09 35.27
N TYR A 28 2.73 2.87 35.12
CA TYR A 28 1.34 2.58 34.80
C TYR A 28 0.41 3.01 35.94
N CYS A 29 -0.54 3.90 35.64
CA CYS A 29 -1.58 4.28 36.63
C CYS A 29 -2.84 3.43 36.38
N PRO A 30 -3.23 2.54 37.29
CA PRO A 30 -4.40 1.68 37.10
C PRO A 30 -5.72 2.44 36.99
N HIS A 31 -5.79 3.66 37.55
CA HIS A 31 -7.00 4.49 37.49
C HIS A 31 -7.19 5.20 36.15
N HIS A 32 -6.09 5.61 35.50
CA HIS A 32 -6.15 6.31 34.25
C HIS A 32 -5.82 5.39 33.04
N ARG A 33 -5.46 4.12 33.31
CA ARG A 33 -5.01 3.15 32.28
C ARG A 33 -3.92 3.71 31.36
N THR A 34 -3.06 4.58 31.90
CA THR A 34 -1.97 5.22 31.16
C THR A 34 -0.67 5.13 31.97
N TYR A 35 0.47 5.20 31.27
CA TYR A 35 1.81 5.06 31.88
C TYR A 35 2.39 6.36 32.47
N SER A 36 1.60 7.38 32.74
CA SER A 36 2.14 8.71 33.02
C SER A 36 1.38 9.53 34.08
N CYS A 37 0.84 8.89 35.14
CA CYS A 37 0.21 9.64 36.21
C CYS A 37 0.85 9.35 37.59
N LEU A 38 1.40 10.40 38.22
CA LEU A 38 1.83 10.37 39.63
C LEU A 38 0.63 10.71 40.54
N CYS A 39 -0.32 9.79 40.64
CA CYS A 39 -1.37 9.93 41.64
C CYS A 39 -0.86 9.41 43.01
N SER A 40 -0.85 10.24 44.02
CA SER A 40 -0.58 9.80 45.39
C SER A 40 -1.79 8.99 45.90
N TYR A 41 -1.83 7.71 45.54
CA TYR A 41 -2.75 6.77 46.19
C TYR A 41 -2.14 6.26 47.47
N PRO A 42 -2.90 6.14 48.57
CA PRO A 42 -2.43 5.39 49.73
C PRO A 42 -2.08 3.98 49.25
N LYS A 43 -0.84 3.55 49.45
CA LYS A 43 -0.38 2.19 49.18
C LYS A 43 -1.22 1.24 50.03
N LEU A 44 -2.39 0.85 49.53
CA LEU A 44 -3.07 -0.36 49.94
C LEU A 44 -2.11 -1.49 49.61
N GLY A 45 -1.60 -2.15 50.67
CA GLY A 45 -0.55 -3.16 50.53
C GLY A 45 -0.81 -4.10 49.37
N VAL A 46 0.06 -4.03 48.39
CA VAL A 46 0.09 -4.91 47.22
C VAL A 46 0.48 -6.35 47.53
N ASP A 47 0.66 -6.63 48.84
CA ASP A 47 1.17 -7.91 49.34
C ASP A 47 0.16 -9.06 49.32
N LYS A 48 -1.04 -8.85 48.78
CA LYS A 48 -2.12 -9.86 48.78
C LYS A 48 -2.99 -9.93 47.50
N LEU A 49 -2.48 -9.51 46.37
CA LEU A 49 -3.11 -9.93 45.11
C LEU A 49 -2.50 -11.26 44.71
N PRO A 50 -3.29 -12.32 44.52
CA PRO A 50 -2.76 -13.59 44.03
C PRO A 50 -2.13 -13.36 42.65
N GLU A 51 -0.88 -13.78 42.48
CA GLU A 51 -0.10 -13.70 41.22
C GLU A 51 -0.78 -14.38 40.00
N SER A 52 -1.91 -15.03 40.22
CA SER A 52 -2.63 -15.79 39.20
C SER A 52 -3.58 -14.96 38.34
N HIS A 53 -3.67 -13.61 38.51
CA HIS A 53 -4.74 -12.84 37.85
C HIS A 53 -4.31 -12.06 36.60
N TRP A 54 -3.04 -12.10 36.22
CA TRP A 54 -2.52 -11.38 35.05
C TRP A 54 -1.61 -12.24 34.18
N GLU A 55 -1.97 -13.49 33.96
CA GLU A 55 -1.53 -14.09 32.73
C GLU A 55 -2.40 -13.50 31.63
N PRO A 56 -1.85 -12.69 30.71
CA PRO A 56 -2.56 -12.43 29.49
C PRO A 56 -2.82 -13.81 28.90
N ALA A 57 -4.09 -14.14 28.74
CA ALA A 57 -4.47 -15.32 27.98
C ALA A 57 -3.74 -15.17 26.63
N GLN A 58 -2.62 -15.85 26.48
CA GLN A 58 -1.98 -16.12 25.19
C GLN A 58 -2.95 -17.06 24.48
N GLN A 59 -4.08 -16.48 24.04
CA GLN A 59 -4.82 -17.09 22.96
C GLN A 59 -3.83 -17.08 21.80
N LYS A 60 -3.17 -18.23 21.58
CA LYS A 60 -2.61 -18.55 20.28
C LYS A 60 -3.79 -18.40 19.34
N GLN A 61 -3.91 -17.21 18.71
CA GLN A 61 -4.82 -17.06 17.60
C GLN A 61 -4.24 -17.95 16.51
N GLU A 62 -4.93 -19.05 16.26
CA GLU A 62 -4.64 -19.86 15.09
C GLU A 62 -4.72 -18.95 13.87
N PRO A 63 -3.69 -18.95 13.02
CA PRO A 63 -3.69 -18.09 11.84
C PRO A 63 -4.92 -18.41 10.99
N GLY A 64 -5.60 -17.37 10.50
CA GLY A 64 -6.76 -17.54 9.63
C GLY A 64 -6.38 -18.35 8.39
N THR A 65 -7.18 -19.34 8.04
CA THR A 65 -6.97 -20.16 6.85
C THR A 65 -7.49 -19.43 5.62
N LYS A 66 -6.64 -19.31 4.58
CA LYS A 66 -7.00 -18.69 3.29
C LYS A 66 -6.56 -19.62 2.15
N PHE A 67 -7.47 -19.88 1.22
CA PHE A 67 -7.20 -20.71 0.04
C PHE A 67 -6.87 -19.80 -1.14
N ASP A 68 -5.58 -19.72 -1.50
CA ASP A 68 -5.08 -18.92 -2.62
C ASP A 68 -4.55 -19.76 -3.79
N ALA A 69 -4.75 -21.08 -3.73
CA ALA A 69 -4.31 -21.98 -4.80
C ALA A 69 -4.91 -21.56 -6.16
N GLY A 70 -4.05 -21.39 -7.16
CA GLY A 70 -4.44 -20.99 -8.52
C GLY A 70 -4.72 -19.51 -8.72
N LYS A 71 -4.61 -18.67 -7.69
CA LYS A 71 -4.69 -17.20 -7.84
C LYS A 71 -3.32 -16.62 -8.20
N PRO A 72 -3.27 -15.60 -9.08
CA PRO A 72 -2.02 -14.90 -9.34
C PRO A 72 -1.46 -14.27 -8.05
N PRO A 73 -0.14 -14.41 -7.78
CA PRO A 73 0.50 -13.85 -6.60
C PRO A 73 0.75 -12.35 -6.79
N MET A 74 -0.29 -11.54 -6.61
CA MET A 74 -0.23 -10.09 -6.83
C MET A 74 0.74 -9.38 -5.88
N GLU A 75 1.04 -9.98 -4.73
CA GLU A 75 1.99 -9.50 -3.74
C GLU A 75 3.45 -9.49 -4.22
N LEU A 76 3.77 -10.22 -5.29
CA LEU A 76 5.10 -10.20 -5.92
C LEU A 76 5.31 -8.99 -6.83
N LEU A 77 4.28 -8.23 -7.15
CA LEU A 77 4.41 -7.05 -7.98
C LEU A 77 5.05 -5.90 -7.20
N SER A 78 6.02 -5.23 -7.85
CA SER A 78 6.63 -4.02 -7.27
C SER A 78 5.60 -2.89 -7.20
N THR A 79 5.33 -2.41 -6.00
CA THR A 79 4.45 -1.24 -5.78
C THR A 79 5.00 -0.01 -6.49
N GLU A 80 6.33 0.22 -6.43
CA GLU A 80 6.94 1.37 -7.09
C GLU A 80 6.77 1.31 -8.61
N ALA A 81 6.98 0.16 -9.24
CA ALA A 81 6.75 0.00 -10.67
C ALA A 81 5.30 0.29 -11.06
N LEU A 82 4.32 -0.18 -10.29
CA LEU A 82 2.90 0.09 -10.50
C LEU A 82 2.59 1.59 -10.35
N VAL A 83 3.17 2.26 -9.36
CA VAL A 83 3.01 3.72 -9.16
C VAL A 83 3.57 4.49 -10.35
N GLN A 84 4.76 4.13 -10.85
CA GLN A 84 5.36 4.78 -12.02
C GLN A 84 4.49 4.63 -13.27
N ILE A 85 3.99 3.44 -13.55
CA ILE A 85 3.07 3.19 -14.66
C ILE A 85 1.76 4.00 -14.49
N SER A 86 1.24 4.09 -13.26
CA SER A 86 0.01 4.84 -13.00
C SER A 86 0.16 6.35 -13.26
N ARG A 87 1.35 6.92 -13.04
CA ARG A 87 1.65 8.33 -13.37
C ARG A 87 1.59 8.59 -14.89
N VAL A 88 2.06 7.64 -15.70
CA VAL A 88 1.92 7.73 -17.18
C VAL A 88 0.44 7.70 -17.57
N LEU A 89 -0.37 6.84 -16.93
CA LEU A 89 -1.82 6.80 -17.17
C LEU A 89 -2.50 8.09 -16.74
N GLU A 90 -2.06 8.72 -15.65
CA GLU A 90 -2.57 10.02 -15.20
C GLU A 90 -2.27 11.12 -16.23
N PHE A 91 -1.05 11.15 -16.78
CA PHE A 91 -0.71 12.07 -17.86
C PHE A 91 -1.60 11.84 -19.09
N GLY A 92 -1.77 10.60 -19.48
CA GLY A 92 -2.66 10.23 -20.59
C GLY A 92 -4.12 10.64 -20.36
N LYS A 93 -4.62 10.51 -19.11
CA LYS A 93 -5.96 10.97 -18.73
C LYS A 93 -6.14 12.49 -18.89
N LYS A 94 -5.11 13.28 -18.64
CA LYS A 94 -5.15 14.75 -18.83
C LYS A 94 -5.18 15.15 -20.31
N LYS A 95 -4.52 14.35 -21.18
CA LYS A 95 -4.43 14.59 -22.62
C LYS A 95 -5.62 14.02 -23.42
N TYR A 96 -6.16 12.94 -22.92
CA TYR A 96 -7.24 12.21 -23.59
C TYR A 96 -8.42 11.86 -22.66
N ASP A 97 -9.22 11.20 -22.49
CA ASP A 97 -10.16 10.81 -21.42
C ASP A 97 -9.62 9.65 -20.59
N ALA A 98 -10.14 9.53 -19.38
CA ALA A 98 -9.90 8.33 -18.57
C ALA A 98 -10.31 7.09 -19.38
N HIS A 99 -9.44 6.07 -19.37
CA HIS A 99 -9.68 4.81 -20.07
C HIS A 99 -9.79 4.91 -21.61
N ASN A 100 -9.37 6.03 -22.23
CA ASN A 100 -9.41 6.15 -23.70
C ASN A 100 -8.67 5.01 -24.42
N TRP A 101 -7.56 4.51 -23.84
CA TRP A 101 -6.81 3.39 -24.39
C TRP A 101 -7.63 2.08 -24.50
N ARG A 102 -8.65 1.89 -23.64
CA ARG A 102 -9.53 0.71 -23.67
C ARG A 102 -10.44 0.64 -24.91
N LYS A 103 -10.48 1.69 -25.72
CA LYS A 103 -11.17 1.69 -27.01
C LYS A 103 -10.40 0.86 -28.07
N GLY A 104 -9.17 0.47 -27.77
CA GLY A 104 -8.28 -0.23 -28.69
C GLY A 104 -7.56 0.70 -29.67
N MET A 105 -6.46 0.23 -30.19
CA MET A 105 -5.68 0.84 -31.27
C MET A 105 -4.77 -0.23 -31.90
N SER A 106 -4.28 0.02 -33.10
CA SER A 106 -3.32 -0.87 -33.79
C SER A 106 -2.13 -1.20 -32.87
N TRP A 107 -1.80 -2.48 -32.78
CA TRP A 107 -0.72 -2.96 -31.91
C TRP A 107 0.63 -2.41 -32.34
N SER A 108 0.85 -2.24 -33.66
CA SER A 108 2.08 -1.65 -34.20
C SER A 108 2.35 -0.26 -33.64
N ARG A 109 1.33 0.55 -33.33
CA ARG A 109 1.48 1.88 -32.73
C ARG A 109 2.03 1.78 -31.29
N LEU A 110 1.53 0.84 -30.50
CA LEU A 110 2.01 0.59 -29.14
C LEU A 110 3.42 0.01 -29.14
N ILE A 111 3.69 -0.93 -30.06
CA ILE A 111 5.02 -1.52 -30.25
C ILE A 111 6.02 -0.42 -30.65
N GLY A 112 5.67 0.43 -31.59
CA GLY A 112 6.51 1.55 -31.99
C GLY A 112 6.79 2.53 -30.86
N ALA A 113 5.79 2.85 -30.01
CA ALA A 113 5.99 3.66 -28.82
C ALA A 113 6.90 2.97 -27.82
N ALA A 114 6.67 1.70 -27.53
CA ALA A 114 7.48 0.90 -26.63
C ALA A 114 8.96 0.86 -27.06
N LEU A 115 9.22 0.64 -28.36
CA LEU A 115 10.56 0.63 -28.93
C LEU A 115 11.25 2.00 -28.81
N ARG A 116 10.54 3.11 -29.05
CA ARG A 116 11.12 4.46 -28.89
C ARG A 116 11.56 4.70 -27.45
N HIS A 117 10.72 4.40 -26.47
CA HIS A 117 11.07 4.56 -25.08
C HIS A 117 12.22 3.63 -24.66
N LEU A 118 12.21 2.39 -25.12
CA LEU A 118 13.29 1.45 -24.84
C LEU A 118 14.63 1.91 -25.45
N THR A 119 14.60 2.45 -26.67
CA THR A 119 15.81 2.95 -27.36
C THR A 119 16.34 4.20 -26.67
N ALA A 120 15.50 5.16 -26.31
CA ALA A 120 15.91 6.36 -25.57
C ALA A 120 16.56 5.98 -24.23
N TYR A 121 15.94 5.08 -23.49
CA TYR A 121 16.51 4.58 -22.24
C TYR A 121 17.85 3.86 -22.44
N LYS A 122 17.97 2.99 -23.47
CA LYS A 122 19.22 2.32 -23.83
C LYS A 122 20.34 3.31 -24.17
N ASP A 123 20.00 4.43 -24.77
CA ASP A 123 20.93 5.47 -25.18
C ASP A 123 21.27 6.45 -24.04
N GLY A 124 20.75 6.21 -22.82
CA GLY A 124 21.09 6.92 -21.59
C GLY A 124 20.12 8.01 -21.18
N GLU A 125 18.96 8.12 -21.85
CA GLU A 125 17.89 9.05 -21.46
C GLU A 125 16.94 8.37 -20.47
N ASP A 126 17.00 8.76 -19.19
CA ASP A 126 16.17 8.14 -18.15
C ASP A 126 14.72 8.61 -18.19
N LEU A 127 14.50 9.88 -18.49
CA LEU A 127 13.20 10.56 -18.42
C LEU A 127 12.77 11.06 -19.78
N ASP A 128 11.51 10.80 -20.12
CA ASP A 128 10.88 11.33 -21.31
C ASP A 128 10.75 12.87 -21.21
N PRO A 129 11.27 13.63 -22.19
CA PRO A 129 11.30 15.10 -22.13
C PRO A 129 9.92 15.76 -22.21
N GLU A 130 8.90 15.09 -22.78
CA GLU A 130 7.52 15.62 -22.84
C GLU A 130 6.84 15.51 -21.45
N THR A 131 7.07 14.42 -20.75
CA THR A 131 6.29 14.11 -19.55
C THR A 131 7.09 14.26 -18.25
N GLY A 132 8.42 14.22 -18.30
CA GLY A 132 9.30 14.16 -17.15
C GLY A 132 9.22 12.82 -16.40
N LEU A 133 8.59 11.80 -16.98
CA LEU A 133 8.41 10.47 -16.41
C LEU A 133 9.41 9.48 -17.02
N SER A 134 9.74 8.43 -16.27
CA SER A 134 10.68 7.41 -16.74
C SER A 134 10.25 6.76 -18.06
N HIS A 135 11.18 6.64 -19.00
CA HIS A 135 10.96 5.87 -20.23
C HIS A 135 10.56 4.42 -19.95
N LEU A 136 11.06 3.81 -18.87
CA LEU A 136 10.65 2.45 -18.46
C LEU A 136 9.19 2.41 -18.01
N ALA A 137 8.68 3.47 -17.39
CA ALA A 137 7.26 3.55 -17.01
C ALA A 137 6.36 3.64 -18.25
N HIS A 138 6.76 4.40 -19.27
CA HIS A 138 6.07 4.47 -20.57
C HIS A 138 6.09 3.11 -21.28
N LEU A 139 7.26 2.43 -21.29
CA LEU A 139 7.38 1.06 -21.83
C LEU A 139 6.45 0.10 -21.11
N GLY A 140 6.42 0.14 -19.76
CA GLY A 140 5.52 -0.67 -18.94
C GLY A 140 4.04 -0.40 -19.25
N CYS A 141 3.67 0.86 -19.47
CA CYS A 141 2.32 1.25 -19.87
C CYS A 141 1.94 0.65 -21.24
N CYS A 142 2.81 0.75 -22.25
CA CYS A 142 2.59 0.15 -23.56
C CYS A 142 2.44 -1.37 -23.47
N THR A 143 3.28 -2.03 -22.69
CA THR A 143 3.23 -3.48 -22.46
C THR A 143 1.93 -3.90 -21.79
N MET A 144 1.50 -3.16 -20.77
CA MET A 144 0.23 -3.39 -20.09
C MET A 144 -0.96 -3.31 -21.07
N PHE A 145 -0.98 -2.31 -21.96
CA PHE A 145 -2.03 -2.20 -22.98
C PHE A 145 -2.03 -3.40 -23.93
N LEU A 146 -0.87 -3.81 -24.42
CA LEU A 146 -0.76 -4.98 -25.32
C LEU A 146 -1.22 -6.26 -24.63
N LEU A 147 -0.88 -6.48 -23.36
CA LEU A 147 -1.35 -7.65 -22.59
C LEU A 147 -2.88 -7.67 -22.46
N GLU A 148 -3.51 -6.53 -22.25
CA GLU A 148 -4.98 -6.42 -22.25
C GLU A 148 -5.56 -6.68 -23.66
N PHE A 149 -4.95 -6.11 -24.71
CA PHE A 149 -5.44 -6.19 -26.07
C PHE A 149 -5.40 -7.61 -26.67
N ILE A 150 -4.50 -8.47 -26.20
CA ILE A 150 -4.53 -9.89 -26.57
C ILE A 150 -5.90 -10.51 -26.32
N LYS A 151 -6.60 -10.09 -25.27
CA LYS A 151 -7.91 -10.61 -24.91
C LYS A 151 -9.07 -9.78 -25.46
N THR A 152 -8.91 -8.45 -25.48
CA THR A 152 -10.02 -7.53 -25.72
C THR A 152 -10.08 -6.98 -27.11
N HIS A 153 -8.94 -6.92 -27.82
CA HIS A 153 -8.83 -6.29 -29.13
C HIS A 153 -7.92 -7.08 -30.10
N PRO A 154 -8.15 -8.40 -30.31
CA PRO A 154 -7.33 -9.19 -31.23
C PRO A 154 -7.43 -8.71 -32.69
N ASP A 155 -8.55 -8.08 -33.07
CA ASP A 155 -8.75 -7.56 -34.43
C ASP A 155 -7.87 -6.34 -34.76
N PHE A 156 -7.25 -5.70 -33.73
CA PHE A 156 -6.27 -4.63 -33.92
C PHE A 156 -4.82 -5.15 -34.08
N ASP A 157 -4.61 -6.47 -34.15
CA ASP A 157 -3.30 -7.09 -34.36
C ASP A 157 -2.85 -6.93 -35.84
N ASP A 158 -2.21 -5.80 -36.09
CA ASP A 158 -1.65 -5.44 -37.41
C ASP A 158 -0.14 -5.76 -37.49
N ARG A 159 0.38 -6.65 -36.63
CA ARG A 159 1.79 -7.07 -36.74
C ARG A 159 2.06 -7.84 -38.01
N TYR A 160 3.19 -7.53 -38.64
CA TYR A 160 3.68 -8.34 -39.74
C TYR A 160 3.94 -9.78 -39.26
N LYS A 161 3.29 -10.75 -39.89
CA LYS A 161 3.45 -12.18 -39.62
C LYS A 161 4.27 -12.80 -40.76
N VAL A 162 5.46 -13.29 -40.41
CA VAL A 162 6.25 -14.08 -41.37
C VAL A 162 5.58 -15.43 -41.54
N GLU A 163 5.17 -15.76 -42.75
CA GLU A 163 4.75 -17.12 -43.08
C GLU A 163 5.99 -18.01 -43.07
N ILE A 164 6.15 -18.76 -41.99
CA ILE A 164 7.18 -19.80 -41.90
C ILE A 164 6.62 -20.98 -42.67
N ASN A 165 6.97 -21.11 -43.94
CA ASN A 165 6.72 -22.31 -44.72
C ASN A 165 7.54 -23.45 -44.10
N ASN A 166 6.93 -24.22 -43.20
CA ASN A 166 7.49 -25.49 -42.74
C ASN A 166 7.37 -26.53 -43.84
N GLU A 167 8.08 -26.34 -44.94
CA GLU A 167 8.36 -27.42 -45.86
C GLU A 167 9.46 -28.27 -45.20
N SER A 168 9.04 -29.21 -44.37
CA SER A 168 9.88 -30.29 -43.89
C SER A 168 10.29 -31.17 -45.07
N LYS A 169 11.55 -31.14 -45.42
CA LYS A 169 12.16 -32.22 -46.21
C LYS A 169 12.35 -33.45 -45.36
#